data_4638aa1635fbd0c64ab4c456adef8e0f
#
_entry.id   4638aa1635fbd0c64ab4c456adef8e0f
#
_cell.length_a   1.000
_cell.length_b   1.000
_cell.length_c   1.000
_cell.angle_alpha   90.00
_cell.angle_beta   90.00
_cell.angle_gamma   90.00
#
_symmetry.space_group_name_H-M   'P 1'
#
loop_
_entity.id
_entity.type
_entity.pdbx_description
1 polymer ?
#
loop_
_entity_poly.entity_id
_entity_poly.type
_entity_poly.pdbx_seq_one_letter_code
_entity_poly.pdbx_strand_id
1 'polypeptide(L)'
;MYIIMEVKTIFIFVIIVVLLILVYRYIKTDVNTLSGLSSAQNMIQIQAADLAPSDSGSTSNFSYSIWFYVDDWNYRYGEPKVIFGRMTTGTGQNEPCPSVVLGPVQNNVIVSLAVYPGLDEQPEDGTNFIVHNCSIANVPIQRWSNLTVSAYGRTLDLYLDGKLVRTCVLPGVAKIDANAPVYITPMGGFSGWTSKFKYWGDSCDPQKAWNIYKEGYGGSLLGNLFGKYTVKVSLMEGDTVDNSLTI
;
A
#
# COMPACT_ATOMS: atom_id res chain seq x y z
N MET A 1 30.80 -38.23 26.39
CA MET A 1 31.53 -37.52 25.32
C MET A 1 30.81 -36.21 25.05
N TYR A 2 31.19 -35.14 25.70
CA TYR A 2 30.61 -33.82 25.51
C TYR A 2 31.31 -33.21 24.28
N ILE A 3 30.51 -32.96 23.21
CA ILE A 3 31.00 -32.23 22.04
C ILE A 3 31.08 -30.75 22.46
N ILE A 4 32.25 -30.27 22.74
CA ILE A 4 32.55 -28.83 22.86
C ILE A 4 32.47 -28.32 21.41
N MET A 5 31.29 -27.83 21.00
CA MET A 5 31.20 -27.09 19.74
C MET A 5 32.05 -25.83 19.88
N GLU A 6 33.11 -25.70 19.09
CA GLU A 6 33.92 -24.50 19.07
C GLU A 6 33.07 -23.28 18.74
N VAL A 7 33.32 -22.16 19.38
CA VAL A 7 32.59 -20.90 19.17
C VAL A 7 32.47 -20.54 17.67
N LYS A 8 33.50 -20.89 16.89
CA LYS A 8 33.54 -20.72 15.43
C LYS A 8 32.41 -21.53 14.73
N THR A 9 32.17 -22.75 15.17
CA THR A 9 31.12 -23.64 14.59
C THR A 9 29.72 -23.08 14.89
N ILE A 10 29.50 -22.55 16.09
CA ILE A 10 28.25 -21.89 16.48
C ILE A 10 28.02 -20.64 15.62
N PHE A 11 29.06 -19.82 15.43
CA PHE A 11 28.99 -18.62 14.62
C PHE A 11 28.65 -18.91 13.15
N ILE A 12 29.29 -19.93 12.56
CA ILE A 12 29.01 -20.39 11.19
C ILE A 12 27.56 -20.88 11.08
N PHE A 13 27.07 -21.64 12.06
CA PHE A 13 25.70 -22.15 12.07
C PHE A 13 24.69 -21.01 12.11
N VAL A 14 24.91 -19.99 12.94
CA VAL A 14 24.06 -18.80 13.02
C VAL A 14 24.04 -18.04 11.69
N ILE A 15 25.18 -17.87 11.03
CA ILE A 15 25.25 -17.23 9.70
C ILE A 15 24.43 -18.02 8.66
N ILE A 16 24.56 -19.35 8.65
CA ILE A 16 23.81 -20.21 7.73
C ILE A 16 22.31 -20.08 7.97
N VAL A 17 21.86 -20.10 9.22
CA VAL A 17 20.44 -19.93 9.56
C VAL A 17 19.93 -18.56 9.12
N VAL A 18 20.68 -17.47 9.34
CA VAL A 18 20.32 -16.13 8.87
C VAL A 18 20.22 -16.09 7.35
N LEU A 19 21.20 -16.67 6.63
CA LEU A 19 21.16 -16.75 5.16
C LEU A 19 19.94 -17.54 4.67
N LEU A 20 19.63 -18.67 5.28
CA LEU A 20 18.44 -19.46 4.93
C LEU A 20 17.14 -18.69 5.15
N ILE A 21 17.03 -17.90 6.23
CA ILE A 21 15.89 -17.03 6.49
C ILE A 21 15.79 -15.93 5.43
N LEU A 22 16.92 -15.32 5.03
CA LEU A 22 16.95 -14.30 3.98
C LEU A 22 16.55 -14.87 2.62
N VAL A 23 17.08 -16.04 2.25
CA VAL A 23 16.73 -16.75 1.01
C VAL A 23 15.25 -17.15 1.01
N TYR A 24 14.74 -17.69 2.12
CA TYR A 24 13.33 -18.05 2.25
C TYR A 24 12.42 -16.83 2.09
N ARG A 25 12.78 -15.68 2.65
CA ARG A 25 12.04 -14.42 2.49
C ARG A 25 12.10 -13.88 1.07
N TYR A 26 13.25 -14.01 0.40
CA TYR A 26 13.42 -13.61 -0.99
C TYR A 26 12.55 -14.45 -1.94
N ILE A 27 12.50 -15.77 -1.72
CA ILE A 27 11.68 -16.68 -2.52
C ILE A 27 10.18 -16.48 -2.28
N LYS A 28 9.79 -16.07 -1.07
CA LYS A 28 8.39 -15.73 -0.72
C LYS A 28 8.02 -14.28 -1.02
N THR A 29 8.59 -13.66 -2.04
CA THR A 29 8.09 -12.36 -2.51
C THR A 29 6.65 -12.57 -3.00
N ASP A 30 5.72 -11.87 -2.35
CA ASP A 30 4.29 -11.96 -2.66
C ASP A 30 4.05 -11.39 -4.07
N VAL A 31 3.58 -12.24 -4.98
CA VAL A 31 3.29 -11.91 -6.39
C VAL A 31 2.37 -10.69 -6.52
N ASN A 32 1.52 -10.45 -5.53
CA ASN A 32 0.61 -9.32 -5.53
C ASN A 32 1.27 -7.98 -5.14
N THR A 33 2.54 -7.99 -4.70
CA THR A 33 3.27 -6.77 -4.34
C THR A 33 3.87 -6.13 -5.59
N LEU A 34 3.31 -5.00 -6.00
CA LEU A 34 3.66 -4.30 -7.24
C LEU A 34 4.65 -3.14 -7.04
N SER A 35 4.77 -2.62 -5.82
CA SER A 35 5.74 -1.57 -5.47
C SER A 35 6.23 -1.74 -4.03
N GLY A 36 7.51 -1.44 -3.83
CA GLY A 36 8.16 -1.41 -2.52
C GLY A 36 8.15 -0.02 -1.87
N LEU A 37 9.14 0.24 -1.00
CA LEU A 37 9.32 1.55 -0.35
C LEU A 37 9.77 2.59 -1.37
N SER A 38 9.05 3.71 -1.45
CA SER A 38 9.35 4.82 -2.35
C SER A 38 8.95 6.15 -1.73
N SER A 39 9.62 7.23 -2.16
CA SER A 39 9.19 8.59 -1.84
C SER A 39 7.83 8.87 -2.47
N ALA A 40 6.91 9.44 -1.69
CA ALA A 40 5.58 9.77 -2.15
C ALA A 40 5.52 11.04 -3.04
N GLN A 41 6.66 11.67 -3.33
CA GLN A 41 6.79 12.75 -4.31
C GLN A 41 7.14 12.22 -5.71
N ASN A 42 7.57 10.96 -5.82
CA ASN A 42 7.96 10.33 -7.07
C ASN A 42 6.83 9.44 -7.60
N MET A 43 6.37 9.74 -8.81
CA MET A 43 5.35 8.93 -9.47
C MET A 43 5.90 7.55 -9.87
N ILE A 44 5.12 6.51 -9.59
CA ILE A 44 5.36 5.15 -10.10
C ILE A 44 4.17 4.77 -10.98
N GLN A 45 4.45 4.28 -12.18
CA GLN A 45 3.46 3.72 -13.08
C GLN A 45 3.55 2.20 -13.09
N ILE A 46 2.41 1.53 -12.92
CA ILE A 46 2.25 0.08 -13.01
C ILE A 46 1.37 -0.19 -14.22
N GLN A 47 1.86 -1.03 -15.15
CA GLN A 47 1.10 -1.35 -16.35
C GLN A 47 -0.11 -2.23 -16.01
N ALA A 48 -1.16 -2.11 -16.80
CA ALA A 48 -2.36 -2.95 -16.62
C ALA A 48 -2.05 -4.45 -16.72
N ALA A 49 -1.06 -4.82 -17.56
CA ALA A 49 -0.62 -6.20 -17.72
C ALA A 49 0.05 -6.81 -16.47
N ASP A 50 0.57 -5.95 -15.58
CA ASP A 50 1.22 -6.38 -14.33
C ASP A 50 0.19 -6.65 -13.20
N LEU A 51 -1.08 -6.28 -13.42
CA LEU A 51 -2.16 -6.53 -12.47
C LEU A 51 -2.62 -7.98 -12.57
N ALA A 52 -2.53 -8.71 -11.45
CA ALA A 52 -2.96 -10.11 -11.42
C ALA A 52 -4.43 -10.26 -11.85
N PRO A 53 -4.76 -11.22 -12.72
CA PRO A 53 -6.14 -11.47 -13.10
C PRO A 53 -6.97 -11.92 -11.90
N SER A 54 -8.29 -11.77 -11.99
CA SER A 54 -9.23 -12.29 -11.00
C SER A 54 -9.27 -13.81 -11.05
N ASP A 55 -9.11 -14.47 -9.92
CA ASP A 55 -9.26 -15.94 -9.79
C ASP A 55 -10.72 -16.37 -9.99
N SER A 56 -11.67 -15.48 -9.66
CA SER A 56 -13.12 -15.75 -9.78
C SER A 56 -13.70 -15.47 -11.17
N GLY A 57 -12.89 -14.93 -12.09
CA GLY A 57 -13.36 -14.49 -13.41
C GLY A 57 -14.28 -13.27 -13.37
N SER A 58 -14.53 -12.68 -12.19
CA SER A 58 -15.31 -11.45 -12.03
C SER A 58 -14.45 -10.24 -12.40
N THR A 59 -14.97 -9.38 -13.25
CA THR A 59 -14.26 -8.17 -13.69
C THR A 59 -14.58 -6.93 -12.88
N SER A 60 -15.58 -6.98 -11.98
CA SER A 60 -16.05 -5.84 -11.19
C SER A 60 -15.59 -5.82 -9.74
N ASN A 61 -15.04 -6.94 -9.24
CA ASN A 61 -14.49 -7.03 -7.90
C ASN A 61 -12.98 -6.79 -7.93
N PHE A 62 -12.46 -6.10 -6.93
CA PHE A 62 -11.03 -5.87 -6.78
C PHE A 62 -10.69 -5.47 -5.35
N SER A 63 -9.42 -5.56 -5.02
CA SER A 63 -8.88 -4.92 -3.84
C SER A 63 -7.47 -4.36 -4.07
N TYR A 64 -7.23 -3.19 -3.50
CA TYR A 64 -5.94 -2.52 -3.46
C TYR A 64 -5.52 -2.32 -2.02
N SER A 65 -4.25 -2.47 -1.73
CA SER A 65 -3.67 -2.13 -0.43
C SER A 65 -2.39 -1.34 -0.61
N ILE A 66 -2.21 -0.32 0.21
CA ILE A 66 -1.00 0.51 0.22
C ILE A 66 -0.66 0.91 1.66
N TRP A 67 0.62 0.91 1.98
CA TRP A 67 1.15 1.58 3.15
C TRP A 67 1.60 2.98 2.77
N PHE A 68 1.23 3.97 3.57
CA PHE A 68 1.64 5.34 3.36
C PHE A 68 2.00 6.03 4.68
N TYR A 69 2.91 6.98 4.59
CA TYR A 69 3.37 7.81 5.69
C TYR A 69 3.35 9.26 5.22
N VAL A 70 2.54 10.09 5.82
CA VAL A 70 2.50 11.53 5.54
C VAL A 70 3.41 12.23 6.55
N ASP A 71 4.46 12.86 6.04
CA ASP A 71 5.46 13.55 6.86
C ASP A 71 5.05 14.99 7.14
N ASP A 72 4.86 15.77 6.08
CA ASP A 72 4.44 17.17 6.16
C ASP A 72 3.12 17.39 5.42
N TRP A 73 2.11 17.80 6.17
CA TRP A 73 0.79 18.11 5.62
C TRP A 73 0.78 19.42 4.83
N ASN A 74 1.68 20.37 5.13
CA ASN A 74 1.72 21.67 4.47
C ASN A 74 2.23 21.58 3.03
N TYR A 75 2.93 20.50 2.67
CA TYR A 75 3.30 20.27 1.29
C TYR A 75 2.04 20.24 0.40
N ARG A 76 1.97 21.14 -0.59
CA ARG A 76 0.82 21.33 -1.46
C ARG A 76 -0.50 21.50 -0.70
N TYR A 77 -0.48 22.35 0.37
CA TYR A 77 -1.68 22.68 1.12
C TYR A 77 -2.72 23.36 0.20
N GLY A 78 -3.98 22.97 0.35
CA GLY A 78 -5.06 23.47 -0.52
C GLY A 78 -5.22 22.70 -1.84
N GLU A 79 -4.29 21.78 -2.15
CA GLU A 79 -4.36 20.94 -3.36
C GLU A 79 -4.63 19.46 -3.00
N PRO A 80 -5.39 18.72 -3.82
CA PRO A 80 -5.57 17.29 -3.63
C PRO A 80 -4.24 16.56 -3.86
N LYS A 81 -3.91 15.62 -2.97
CA LYS A 81 -2.67 14.84 -3.00
C LYS A 81 -2.99 13.39 -3.31
N VAL A 82 -2.70 12.95 -4.52
CA VAL A 82 -3.05 11.59 -4.94
C VAL A 82 -2.14 10.56 -4.28
N ILE A 83 -2.73 9.57 -3.58
CA ILE A 83 -2.00 8.40 -3.05
C ILE A 83 -1.79 7.40 -4.18
N PHE A 84 -2.85 6.99 -4.85
CA PHE A 84 -2.80 6.21 -6.08
C PHE A 84 -4.10 6.37 -6.87
N GLY A 85 -4.04 6.07 -8.16
CA GLY A 85 -5.23 6.10 -9.00
C GLY A 85 -5.07 5.21 -10.23
N ARG A 86 -6.18 4.61 -10.64
CA ARG A 86 -6.37 3.94 -11.90
C ARG A 86 -7.49 4.67 -12.62
N MET A 87 -7.20 5.25 -13.78
CA MET A 87 -8.15 6.09 -14.50
C MET A 87 -8.16 5.68 -15.97
N THR A 88 -9.35 5.58 -16.53
CA THR A 88 -9.54 5.35 -17.95
C THR A 88 -8.90 6.47 -18.76
N THR A 89 -8.15 6.10 -19.79
CA THR A 89 -7.50 7.04 -20.71
C THR A 89 -8.23 7.05 -22.06
N GLY A 90 -8.46 8.23 -22.61
CA GLY A 90 -8.96 8.36 -24.00
C GLY A 90 -10.40 8.76 -24.16
N THR A 91 -11.23 8.79 -23.11
CA THR A 91 -12.64 9.25 -23.21
C THR A 91 -12.80 10.76 -23.01
N GLY A 92 -11.73 11.45 -22.58
CA GLY A 92 -11.81 12.87 -22.21
C GLY A 92 -12.55 13.12 -20.87
N GLN A 93 -13.02 12.07 -20.21
CA GLN A 93 -13.74 12.10 -18.94
C GLN A 93 -12.89 11.42 -17.86
N ASN A 94 -13.00 11.91 -16.63
CA ASN A 94 -12.31 11.33 -15.49
C ASN A 94 -13.12 10.15 -14.94
N GLU A 95 -12.76 8.94 -15.34
CA GLU A 95 -13.36 7.69 -14.86
C GLU A 95 -12.40 6.99 -13.87
N PRO A 96 -12.47 7.31 -12.56
CA PRO A 96 -11.61 6.66 -11.56
C PRO A 96 -12.04 5.22 -11.30
N CYS A 97 -11.09 4.27 -11.31
CA CYS A 97 -11.38 2.86 -11.01
C CYS A 97 -10.30 2.14 -10.15
N PRO A 98 -10.02 2.59 -8.90
CA PRO A 98 -10.41 3.80 -8.19
C PRO A 98 -9.41 4.95 -8.31
N SER A 99 -9.76 6.12 -7.77
CA SER A 99 -8.81 7.17 -7.39
C SER A 99 -8.85 7.37 -5.88
N VAL A 100 -7.68 7.44 -5.25
CA VAL A 100 -7.50 7.58 -3.80
C VAL A 100 -6.65 8.80 -3.52
N VAL A 101 -7.23 9.78 -2.82
CA VAL A 101 -6.67 11.12 -2.66
C VAL A 101 -6.71 11.54 -1.19
N LEU A 102 -5.63 12.12 -0.70
CA LEU A 102 -5.64 12.90 0.55
C LEU A 102 -6.35 14.23 0.29
N GLY A 103 -7.22 14.61 1.18
CA GLY A 103 -7.96 15.87 1.10
C GLY A 103 -7.03 17.09 1.03
N PRO A 104 -7.47 18.17 0.37
CA PRO A 104 -6.62 19.36 0.20
C PRO A 104 -6.33 20.09 1.53
N VAL A 105 -7.29 20.11 2.45
CA VAL A 105 -7.23 20.89 3.69
C VAL A 105 -7.35 19.99 4.92
N GLN A 106 -8.25 19.02 4.91
CA GLN A 106 -8.50 18.14 6.04
C GLN A 106 -7.75 16.81 5.87
N ASN A 107 -7.31 16.23 6.98
CA ASN A 107 -6.64 14.92 7.00
C ASN A 107 -7.62 13.75 6.75
N ASN A 108 -8.31 13.79 5.63
CA ASN A 108 -9.20 12.75 5.16
C ASN A 108 -8.63 12.07 3.91
N VAL A 109 -9.04 10.83 3.69
CA VAL A 109 -8.84 10.10 2.44
C VAL A 109 -10.17 10.01 1.72
N ILE A 110 -10.17 10.37 0.45
CA ILE A 110 -11.32 10.29 -0.44
C ILE A 110 -11.04 9.20 -1.47
N VAL A 111 -11.91 8.23 -1.56
CA VAL A 111 -11.89 7.17 -2.57
C VAL A 111 -13.02 7.44 -3.55
N SER A 112 -12.66 7.73 -4.79
CA SER A 112 -13.61 7.96 -5.89
C SER A 112 -13.63 6.74 -6.81
N LEU A 113 -14.82 6.29 -7.18
CA LEU A 113 -15.02 5.12 -8.03
C LEU A 113 -16.10 5.41 -9.07
N ALA A 114 -15.79 5.22 -10.34
CA ALA A 114 -16.76 5.21 -11.41
C ALA A 114 -17.59 3.91 -11.33
N VAL A 115 -18.89 4.03 -11.38
CA VAL A 115 -19.84 2.91 -11.34
C VAL A 115 -20.84 3.03 -12.46
N TYR A 116 -21.34 1.92 -12.95
CA TYR A 116 -22.46 1.94 -13.89
C TYR A 116 -23.71 2.47 -13.17
N PRO A 117 -24.51 3.33 -13.82
CA PRO A 117 -25.74 3.84 -13.21
C PRO A 117 -26.70 2.69 -12.92
N GLY A 118 -27.39 2.79 -11.79
CA GLY A 118 -28.52 1.92 -11.47
C GLY A 118 -29.73 2.23 -12.38
N LEU A 119 -30.78 1.41 -12.26
CA LEU A 119 -32.00 1.61 -13.06
C LEU A 119 -32.70 2.94 -12.78
N ASP A 120 -32.51 3.47 -11.56
CA ASP A 120 -33.18 4.68 -11.06
C ASP A 120 -32.32 5.93 -11.11
N GLU A 121 -31.04 5.81 -11.49
CA GLU A 121 -30.10 6.91 -11.53
C GLU A 121 -29.47 7.04 -12.91
N GLN A 122 -29.94 8.01 -13.68
CA GLN A 122 -29.36 8.35 -14.99
C GLN A 122 -28.37 9.52 -14.81
N PRO A 123 -27.16 9.45 -15.37
CA PRO A 123 -26.24 10.59 -15.37
C PRO A 123 -26.86 11.79 -16.11
N GLU A 124 -26.81 12.97 -15.48
CA GLU A 124 -27.36 14.22 -16.05
C GLU A 124 -26.55 14.71 -17.26
N ASP A 125 -25.30 14.31 -17.37
CA ASP A 125 -24.34 14.74 -18.38
C ASP A 125 -24.28 13.84 -19.63
N GLY A 126 -25.16 12.84 -19.72
CA GLY A 126 -25.18 11.87 -20.82
C GLY A 126 -24.02 10.87 -20.80
N THR A 127 -23.26 10.78 -19.71
CA THR A 127 -22.25 9.75 -19.49
C THR A 127 -22.90 8.39 -19.19
N ASN A 128 -22.14 7.31 -19.30
CA ASN A 128 -22.61 5.97 -18.94
C ASN A 128 -22.08 5.52 -17.55
N PHE A 129 -21.70 6.45 -16.70
CA PHE A 129 -21.17 6.19 -15.35
C PHE A 129 -21.49 7.34 -14.40
N ILE A 130 -21.44 7.02 -13.11
CA ILE A 130 -21.53 7.97 -12.00
C ILE A 130 -20.26 7.84 -11.17
N VAL A 131 -19.65 8.96 -10.74
CA VAL A 131 -18.54 8.93 -9.81
C VAL A 131 -19.06 8.97 -8.38
N HIS A 132 -18.87 7.86 -7.66
CA HIS A 132 -19.22 7.76 -6.25
C HIS A 132 -18.01 8.05 -5.37
N ASN A 133 -18.18 8.89 -4.35
CA ASN A 133 -17.14 9.27 -3.40
C ASN A 133 -17.40 8.65 -2.02
N CYS A 134 -16.40 7.95 -1.51
CA CYS A 134 -16.41 7.38 -0.17
C CYS A 134 -15.20 7.92 0.61
N SER A 135 -15.39 8.46 1.81
CA SER A 135 -14.31 9.12 2.54
C SER A 135 -14.10 8.58 3.94
N ILE A 136 -12.85 8.58 4.38
CA ILE A 136 -12.41 8.31 5.76
C ILE A 136 -11.90 9.62 6.32
N ALA A 137 -12.46 10.07 7.45
CA ALA A 137 -11.97 11.24 8.17
C ALA A 137 -10.87 10.89 9.18
N ASN A 138 -10.10 11.90 9.56
CA ASN A 138 -9.09 11.79 10.62
C ASN A 138 -8.05 10.69 10.38
N VAL A 139 -7.51 10.61 9.17
CA VAL A 139 -6.43 9.69 8.85
C VAL A 139 -5.16 10.12 9.59
N PRO A 140 -4.46 9.20 10.27
CA PRO A 140 -3.25 9.53 11.00
C PRO A 140 -2.15 10.09 10.08
N ILE A 141 -1.46 11.12 10.56
CA ILE A 141 -0.27 11.70 9.95
C ILE A 141 0.96 11.39 10.81
N GLN A 142 2.16 11.47 10.22
CA GLN A 142 3.43 11.20 10.88
C GLN A 142 3.52 9.79 11.49
N ARG A 143 2.79 8.85 10.91
CA ARG A 143 2.90 7.41 11.21
C ARG A 143 2.55 6.59 9.97
N TRP A 144 3.11 5.40 9.88
CA TRP A 144 2.72 4.44 8.86
C TRP A 144 1.28 3.99 9.07
N SER A 145 0.47 4.12 8.04
CA SER A 145 -0.91 3.63 8.01
C SER A 145 -1.12 2.75 6.77
N ASN A 146 -1.90 1.70 6.94
CA ASN A 146 -2.31 0.83 5.84
C ASN A 146 -3.72 1.17 5.42
N LEU A 147 -3.91 1.48 4.15
CA LEU A 147 -5.23 1.62 3.54
C LEU A 147 -5.46 0.42 2.63
N THR A 148 -6.58 -0.28 2.84
CA THR A 148 -7.08 -1.29 1.92
C THR A 148 -8.45 -0.87 1.41
N VAL A 149 -8.59 -0.84 0.08
CA VAL A 149 -9.82 -0.51 -0.63
C VAL A 149 -10.32 -1.78 -1.30
N SER A 150 -11.55 -2.20 -1.02
CA SER A 150 -12.13 -3.43 -1.55
C SER A 150 -13.50 -3.16 -2.15
N ALA A 151 -13.69 -3.52 -3.41
CA ALA A 151 -15.00 -3.48 -4.08
C ALA A 151 -15.53 -4.89 -4.24
N TYR A 152 -16.80 -5.08 -3.84
CA TYR A 152 -17.55 -6.31 -4.00
C TYR A 152 -18.99 -6.01 -4.43
N GLY A 153 -19.32 -6.34 -5.66
CA GLY A 153 -20.63 -6.04 -6.22
C GLY A 153 -20.96 -4.54 -6.11
N ARG A 154 -21.93 -4.20 -5.27
CA ARG A 154 -22.37 -2.81 -5.01
C ARG A 154 -21.87 -2.27 -3.65
N THR A 155 -20.82 -2.83 -3.09
CA THR A 155 -20.22 -2.33 -1.84
C THR A 155 -18.78 -1.94 -2.05
N LEU A 156 -18.38 -0.83 -1.42
CA LEU A 156 -17.01 -0.36 -1.35
C LEU A 156 -16.61 -0.29 0.12
N ASP A 157 -15.74 -1.22 0.52
CA ASP A 157 -15.22 -1.33 1.88
C ASP A 157 -13.84 -0.68 1.98
N LEU A 158 -13.69 0.18 2.98
CA LEU A 158 -12.44 0.85 3.29
C LEU A 158 -11.92 0.37 4.63
N TYR A 159 -10.73 -0.20 4.62
CA TYR A 159 -10.02 -0.66 5.81
C TYR A 159 -8.84 0.27 6.10
N LEU A 160 -8.73 0.74 7.33
CA LEU A 160 -7.57 1.47 7.83
C LEU A 160 -6.89 0.65 8.93
N ASP A 161 -5.60 0.41 8.79
CA ASP A 161 -4.81 -0.39 9.73
C ASP A 161 -5.44 -1.77 9.99
N GLY A 162 -5.92 -2.42 8.91
CA GLY A 162 -6.55 -3.75 8.93
C GLY A 162 -7.96 -3.82 9.53
N LYS A 163 -8.58 -2.68 9.86
CA LYS A 163 -9.92 -2.60 10.44
C LYS A 163 -10.88 -1.94 9.46
N LEU A 164 -12.07 -2.49 9.30
CA LEU A 164 -13.14 -1.87 8.52
C LEU A 164 -13.58 -0.57 9.19
N VAL A 165 -13.35 0.55 8.50
CA VAL A 165 -13.69 1.89 9.01
C VAL A 165 -14.89 2.50 8.29
N ARG A 166 -15.14 2.07 7.05
CA ARG A 166 -16.26 2.55 6.25
C ARG A 166 -16.69 1.52 5.22
N THR A 167 -18.01 1.38 5.06
CA THR A 167 -18.65 0.71 3.93
C THR A 167 -19.54 1.73 3.22
N CYS A 168 -19.37 1.89 1.92
CA CYS A 168 -20.23 2.71 1.09
C CYS A 168 -21.01 1.82 0.12
N VAL A 169 -22.32 2.06 0.04
CA VAL A 169 -23.19 1.38 -0.93
C VAL A 169 -23.12 2.15 -2.25
N LEU A 170 -22.75 1.45 -3.30
CA LEU A 170 -22.62 2.02 -4.64
C LEU A 170 -23.96 2.00 -5.37
N PRO A 171 -24.28 3.01 -6.17
CA PRO A 171 -25.49 3.01 -7.01
C PRO A 171 -25.49 1.87 -8.04
N GLY A 172 -24.32 1.42 -8.48
CA GLY A 172 -24.17 0.31 -9.41
C GLY A 172 -22.86 -0.45 -9.19
N VAL A 173 -22.50 -1.34 -10.09
CA VAL A 173 -21.24 -2.07 -10.05
C VAL A 173 -20.10 -1.21 -10.56
N ALA A 174 -18.89 -1.45 -10.05
CA ALA A 174 -17.70 -0.71 -10.47
C ALA A 174 -17.46 -0.82 -11.98
N LYS A 175 -17.22 0.33 -12.61
CA LYS A 175 -16.78 0.42 -14.01
C LYS A 175 -15.25 0.39 -14.04
N ILE A 176 -14.69 -0.69 -14.57
CA ILE A 176 -13.25 -0.91 -14.59
C ILE A 176 -12.77 -0.91 -16.03
N ASP A 177 -11.75 -0.10 -16.33
CA ASP A 177 -10.99 -0.22 -17.57
C ASP A 177 -9.82 -1.18 -17.37
N ALA A 178 -9.89 -2.36 -17.99
CA ALA A 178 -8.86 -3.39 -17.88
C ALA A 178 -7.49 -2.93 -18.45
N ASN A 179 -7.49 -1.96 -19.37
CA ASN A 179 -6.28 -1.47 -20.02
C ASN A 179 -5.65 -0.26 -19.30
N ALA A 180 -6.35 0.33 -18.33
CA ALA A 180 -5.85 1.49 -17.62
C ALA A 180 -4.69 1.12 -16.70
N PRO A 181 -3.54 1.84 -16.76
CA PRO A 181 -2.46 1.66 -15.81
C PRO A 181 -2.83 2.24 -14.44
N VAL A 182 -2.11 1.78 -13.41
CA VAL A 182 -2.18 2.37 -12.07
C VAL A 182 -1.02 3.33 -11.88
N TYR A 183 -1.30 4.50 -11.34
CA TYR A 183 -0.31 5.49 -10.95
C TYR A 183 -0.29 5.62 -9.42
N ILE A 184 0.88 5.47 -8.82
CA ILE A 184 1.12 5.75 -7.41
C ILE A 184 1.73 7.15 -7.35
N THR A 185 1.20 8.00 -6.48
CA THR A 185 1.65 9.39 -6.23
C THR A 185 1.88 10.25 -7.49
N PRO A 186 0.93 10.25 -8.45
CA PRO A 186 1.04 11.11 -9.61
C PRO A 186 0.94 12.60 -9.22
N MET A 187 1.33 13.48 -10.15
CA MET A 187 1.24 14.94 -9.99
C MET A 187 1.94 15.48 -8.73
N GLY A 188 3.08 14.89 -8.36
CA GLY A 188 3.86 15.31 -7.20
C GLY A 188 3.34 14.80 -5.84
N GLY A 189 2.30 13.98 -5.82
CA GLY A 189 1.83 13.23 -4.65
C GLY A 189 1.76 14.04 -3.36
N PHE A 190 2.45 13.57 -2.30
CA PHE A 190 2.50 14.20 -0.98
C PHE A 190 3.91 14.09 -0.36
N SER A 191 4.19 14.91 0.66
CA SER A 191 5.43 14.77 1.44
C SER A 191 5.35 13.54 2.32
N GLY A 192 6.22 12.56 2.07
CA GLY A 192 6.24 11.30 2.80
C GLY A 192 6.69 10.11 1.96
N TRP A 193 6.14 8.96 2.29
CA TRP A 193 6.57 7.67 1.74
C TRP A 193 5.37 6.77 1.45
N THR A 194 5.51 5.91 0.45
CA THR A 194 4.59 4.79 0.17
C THR A 194 5.35 3.48 0.21
N SER A 195 4.67 2.39 0.54
CA SER A 195 5.26 1.06 0.55
C SER A 195 4.22 -0.04 0.32
N LYS A 196 4.68 -1.20 -0.16
CA LYS A 196 3.89 -2.41 -0.36
C LYS A 196 2.53 -2.13 -1.02
N PHE A 197 2.56 -1.49 -2.18
CA PHE A 197 1.36 -1.41 -3.00
C PHE A 197 1.03 -2.80 -3.54
N LYS A 198 -0.18 -3.27 -3.26
CA LYS A 198 -0.67 -4.59 -3.63
C LYS A 198 -1.99 -4.50 -4.36
N TYR A 199 -2.23 -5.45 -5.26
CA TYR A 199 -3.48 -5.60 -6.01
C TYR A 199 -3.95 -7.05 -6.00
N TRP A 200 -5.26 -7.23 -5.93
CA TRP A 200 -5.95 -8.50 -6.15
C TRP A 200 -7.16 -8.25 -7.03
N GLY A 201 -7.40 -9.12 -8.00
CA GLY A 201 -8.59 -9.12 -8.85
C GLY A 201 -9.87 -9.54 -8.14
N ASP A 202 -9.82 -9.78 -6.84
CA ASP A 202 -10.95 -10.17 -5.98
C ASP A 202 -11.09 -9.25 -4.78
N SER A 203 -12.26 -9.29 -4.15
CA SER A 203 -12.52 -8.53 -2.93
C SER A 203 -11.67 -9.00 -1.74
N CYS A 204 -11.53 -8.14 -0.77
CA CYS A 204 -10.81 -8.38 0.47
C CYS A 204 -11.80 -8.49 1.62
N ASP A 205 -11.78 -9.62 2.33
CA ASP A 205 -12.51 -9.79 3.58
C ASP A 205 -11.76 -9.19 4.78
N PRO A 206 -12.41 -9.00 5.94
CA PRO A 206 -11.78 -8.43 7.13
C PRO A 206 -10.57 -9.23 7.64
N GLN A 207 -10.57 -10.56 7.48
CA GLN A 207 -9.45 -11.40 7.91
C GLN A 207 -8.23 -11.18 7.00
N LYS A 208 -8.45 -11.09 5.68
CA LYS A 208 -7.40 -10.77 4.70
C LYS A 208 -6.83 -9.37 4.96
N ALA A 209 -7.70 -8.36 5.20
CA ALA A 209 -7.27 -7.00 5.52
C ALA A 209 -6.39 -6.97 6.79
N TRP A 210 -6.78 -7.70 7.82
CA TRP A 210 -5.99 -7.83 9.05
C TRP A 210 -4.64 -8.51 8.81
N ASN A 211 -4.61 -9.57 7.99
CA ASN A 211 -3.37 -10.27 7.65
C ASN A 211 -2.41 -9.36 6.86
N ILE A 212 -2.91 -8.59 5.89
CA ILE A 212 -2.13 -7.59 5.13
C ILE A 212 -1.53 -6.55 6.09
N TYR A 213 -2.32 -6.02 7.02
CA TYR A 213 -1.83 -5.09 8.03
C TYR A 213 -0.73 -5.70 8.91
N LYS A 214 -0.89 -6.95 9.37
CA LYS A 214 0.11 -7.65 10.19
C LYS A 214 1.45 -7.89 9.48
N GLU A 215 1.47 -7.96 8.15
CA GLU A 215 2.71 -8.06 7.38
C GLU A 215 3.59 -6.80 7.52
N GLY A 216 3.01 -5.68 7.95
CA GLY A 216 3.69 -4.40 8.10
C GLY A 216 4.12 -3.76 6.78
N TYR A 217 4.65 -2.56 6.83
CA TYR A 217 5.01 -1.75 5.66
C TYR A 217 6.30 -2.21 4.94
N GLY A 218 6.93 -3.29 5.37
CA GLY A 218 8.12 -3.83 4.70
C GLY A 218 9.44 -3.27 5.19
N GLY A 219 9.44 -2.56 6.30
CA GLY A 219 10.66 -2.32 7.04
C GLY A 219 11.35 -3.67 7.31
N SER A 220 12.65 -3.79 7.01
CA SER A 220 13.38 -5.04 7.23
C SER A 220 13.17 -5.52 8.66
N LEU A 221 13.25 -6.84 8.91
CA LEU A 221 13.28 -7.37 10.28
C LEU A 221 14.31 -6.64 11.14
N LEU A 222 15.43 -6.26 10.52
CA LEU A 222 16.48 -5.44 11.09
C LEU A 222 15.97 -4.01 11.35
N GLY A 223 15.24 -3.34 10.42
CA GLY A 223 14.68 -2.01 10.64
C GLY A 223 13.63 -1.96 11.75
N ASN A 224 12.81 -3.00 11.92
CA ASN A 224 11.86 -3.07 13.04
C ASN A 224 12.51 -3.43 14.38
N LEU A 225 13.61 -4.17 14.35
CA LEU A 225 14.44 -4.45 15.54
C LEU A 225 15.34 -3.26 15.88
N PHE A 226 15.94 -2.61 14.89
CA PHE A 226 16.89 -1.52 15.07
C PHE A 226 16.25 -0.13 15.04
N GLY A 227 15.02 0.03 14.57
CA GLY A 227 14.28 1.30 14.71
C GLY A 227 14.00 1.69 16.16
N LYS A 228 14.11 0.73 17.11
CA LYS A 228 14.07 0.96 18.56
C LYS A 228 15.46 0.94 19.21
N TYR A 229 16.44 0.34 18.56
CA TYR A 229 17.78 0.11 19.16
C TYR A 229 18.83 0.45 18.12
N THR A 230 19.70 1.38 18.43
CA THR A 230 20.91 1.67 17.67
C THR A 230 22.00 0.71 18.13
N VAL A 231 22.54 -0.11 17.25
CA VAL A 231 23.67 -0.99 17.57
C VAL A 231 24.96 -0.24 17.24
N LYS A 232 25.74 0.06 18.27
CA LYS A 232 27.06 0.63 18.12
C LYS A 232 28.09 -0.49 18.31
N VAL A 233 28.79 -0.85 17.25
CA VAL A 233 29.93 -1.77 17.31
C VAL A 233 31.19 -0.92 17.36
N SER A 234 31.93 -1.01 18.46
CA SER A 234 33.23 -0.31 18.64
C SER A 234 34.33 -1.33 18.79
N LEU A 235 35.43 -1.12 18.06
CA LEU A 235 36.70 -1.78 18.30
C LEU A 235 37.44 -0.98 19.35
N MET A 236 37.84 -1.63 20.45
CA MET A 236 38.55 -1.00 21.54
C MET A 236 39.92 -1.66 21.66
N GLU A 237 40.94 -0.85 21.73
CA GLU A 237 42.28 -1.27 22.12
C GLU A 237 42.60 -0.71 23.54
N GLY A 238 42.52 -1.60 24.54
CA GLY A 238 42.49 -1.17 25.94
C GLY A 238 41.23 -0.36 26.27
N ASP A 239 41.40 0.83 26.83
CA ASP A 239 40.29 1.76 27.17
C ASP A 239 39.98 2.81 26.07
N THR A 240 40.65 2.72 24.92
CA THR A 240 40.43 3.66 23.80
C THR A 240 39.63 3.03 22.68
N VAL A 241 38.64 3.78 22.17
CA VAL A 241 37.83 3.37 21.01
C VAL A 241 38.56 3.74 19.73
N ASP A 242 39.05 2.74 19.00
CA ASP A 242 39.83 2.94 17.78
C ASP A 242 38.95 3.14 16.55
N ASN A 243 37.81 2.45 16.49
CA ASN A 243 36.81 2.63 15.44
C ASN A 243 35.39 2.32 15.94
N SER A 244 34.39 3.05 15.47
CA SER A 244 32.97 2.76 15.77
C SER A 244 32.11 2.83 14.53
N LEU A 245 31.29 1.78 14.31
CA LEU A 245 30.23 1.71 13.32
C LEU A 245 28.89 1.78 14.05
N THR A 246 28.06 2.75 13.66
CA THR A 246 26.69 2.86 14.15
C THR A 246 25.75 2.44 13.01
N ILE A 247 24.91 1.42 13.25
CA ILE A 247 23.95 0.88 12.30
C ILE A 247 22.53 1.09 12.85
#